data_255a899dd7a477e162a57b1c3dfd6ffb
#
_entry.id   255a899dd7a477e162a57b1c3dfd6ffb
#
_cell.length_a   1.000
_cell.length_b   1.000
_cell.length_c   1.000
_cell.angle_alpha   90.00
_cell.angle_beta   90.00
_cell.angle_gamma   90.00
#
_symmetry.space_group_name_H-M   'P 1'
#
loop_
_entity.id
_entity.type
_entity.pdbx_description
1 polymer ?
#
loop_
_entity_poly.entity_id
_entity_poly.type
_entity_poly.pdbx_seq_one_letter_code
_entity_poly.pdbx_strand_id
1 'polypeptide(L)'
;MRQGFERFKIADLDNYELKNFNRQYGARIDTINKSKVDVIKEEALKINPNCQIEIFPEGISESNIDTFLKDVDLSVSGIDAFAVYIRQMFVNKSLAANIPVLDVGPIGLGTAFLIFMPGGPNFDKFFAVTKTTPYEEKLFSFFIGLVPKMLQRSYMKRVNLKEKRGPSSIGSVNLCAGIVTIYALKILLKKGSVRAVPYYHQFDVMKEKYVTKKLWFGNKNPLQKLKIKFAKLLIRD
;
A
#
# COMPACT_ATOMS: atom_id res chain seq x y z
N MET A 1 7.87 -16.27 3.07
CA MET A 1 8.23 -17.53 3.74
C MET A 1 7.68 -18.76 3.00
N ARG A 2 6.36 -19.03 2.97
CA ARG A 2 5.78 -20.25 2.33
C ARG A 2 6.06 -20.39 0.82
N GLN A 3 6.60 -19.36 0.18
CA GLN A 3 7.00 -19.36 -1.24
C GLN A 3 8.52 -19.26 -1.43
N GLY A 4 9.32 -19.58 -0.41
CA GLY A 4 10.76 -19.61 -0.48
C GLY A 4 11.48 -18.28 -0.25
N PHE A 5 10.76 -17.21 0.14
CA PHE A 5 11.42 -16.00 0.61
C PHE A 5 11.93 -16.19 2.03
N GLU A 6 13.18 -15.82 2.30
CA GLU A 6 13.84 -16.06 3.58
C GLU A 6 14.37 -14.82 4.27
N ARG A 7 14.58 -13.71 3.53
CA ARG A 7 15.08 -12.46 4.09
C ARG A 7 14.02 -11.38 4.05
N PHE A 8 13.76 -10.78 5.21
CA PHE A 8 12.73 -9.76 5.36
C PHE A 8 13.20 -8.61 6.23
N LYS A 9 12.85 -7.39 5.84
CA LYS A 9 12.83 -6.22 6.72
C LYS A 9 11.39 -5.81 6.91
N ILE A 10 10.94 -5.68 8.15
CA ILE A 10 9.56 -5.31 8.46
C ILE A 10 9.54 -4.11 9.38
N ALA A 11 8.63 -3.17 9.11
CA ALA A 11 8.49 -1.93 9.87
C ALA A 11 7.02 -1.68 10.19
N ASP A 12 6.71 -1.48 11.45
CA ASP A 12 5.40 -1.01 11.95
C ASP A 12 5.62 -0.45 13.36
N LEU A 13 5.07 0.74 13.63
CA LEU A 13 5.22 1.42 14.92
C LEU A 13 4.10 1.10 15.92
N ASP A 14 3.10 0.34 15.49
CA ASP A 14 1.90 0.08 16.26
C ASP A 14 2.00 -1.19 17.10
N ASN A 15 1.23 -1.21 18.18
CA ASN A 15 0.85 -2.44 18.88
C ASN A 15 -0.50 -2.97 18.38
N TYR A 16 -0.77 -4.24 18.63
CA TYR A 16 -2.09 -4.82 18.37
C TYR A 16 -3.13 -4.27 19.34
N GLU A 17 -4.29 -3.90 18.77
CA GLU A 17 -5.45 -3.42 19.51
C GLU A 17 -6.69 -4.23 19.11
N LEU A 18 -7.73 -4.21 19.95
CA LEU A 18 -9.00 -4.91 19.68
C LEU A 18 -9.60 -4.51 18.31
N LYS A 19 -9.48 -3.24 17.91
CA LYS A 19 -9.96 -2.76 16.60
C LYS A 19 -9.26 -3.40 15.39
N ASN A 20 -8.17 -4.15 15.59
CA ASN A 20 -7.43 -4.82 14.53
C ASN A 20 -7.96 -6.23 14.23
N PHE A 21 -8.76 -6.82 15.14
CA PHE A 21 -9.23 -8.22 15.06
C PHE A 21 -10.03 -8.53 13.80
N ASN A 22 -10.73 -7.54 13.28
CA ASN A 22 -11.58 -7.72 12.11
C ASN A 22 -10.79 -7.88 10.80
N ARG A 23 -9.44 -7.63 10.79
CA ARG A 23 -8.70 -7.61 9.53
C ARG A 23 -7.20 -7.88 9.58
N GLN A 24 -6.53 -7.74 10.72
CA GLN A 24 -5.08 -7.88 10.76
C GLN A 24 -4.66 -9.27 11.24
N TYR A 25 -3.79 -9.91 10.44
CA TYR A 25 -3.15 -11.16 10.84
C TYR A 25 -2.32 -10.93 12.11
N GLY A 26 -2.39 -11.86 13.05
CA GLY A 26 -1.69 -11.73 14.32
C GLY A 26 -2.48 -10.99 15.40
N ALA A 27 -3.60 -10.33 15.08
CA ALA A 27 -4.47 -9.73 16.09
C ALA A 27 -5.32 -10.81 16.78
N ARG A 28 -4.98 -11.15 18.02
CA ARG A 28 -5.62 -12.16 18.89
C ARG A 28 -5.66 -11.66 20.32
N ILE A 29 -6.42 -12.32 21.18
CA ILE A 29 -6.54 -11.98 22.61
C ILE A 29 -5.16 -11.94 23.28
N ASP A 30 -4.33 -12.93 23.00
CA ASP A 30 -2.98 -13.10 23.59
C ASP A 30 -1.93 -12.13 23.01
N THR A 31 -2.27 -11.39 21.96
CA THR A 31 -1.36 -10.43 21.29
C THR A 31 -1.73 -8.96 21.51
N ILE A 32 -2.84 -8.66 22.19
CA ILE A 32 -3.23 -7.27 22.52
C ILE A 32 -2.07 -6.59 23.28
N ASN A 33 -1.79 -5.33 22.91
CA ASN A 33 -0.71 -4.49 23.41
C ASN A 33 0.72 -4.96 23.07
N LYS A 34 0.89 -6.06 22.34
CA LYS A 34 2.20 -6.47 21.83
C LYS A 34 2.53 -5.76 20.51
N SER A 35 3.80 -5.47 20.31
CA SER A 35 4.33 -4.88 19.07
C SER A 35 3.96 -5.76 17.87
N LYS A 36 3.44 -5.14 16.81
CA LYS A 36 3.05 -5.87 15.60
C LYS A 36 4.24 -6.55 14.93
N VAL A 37 5.38 -5.88 14.84
CA VAL A 37 6.56 -6.45 14.19
C VAL A 37 7.13 -7.63 14.97
N ASP A 38 7.08 -7.61 16.30
CA ASP A 38 7.54 -8.73 17.12
C ASP A 38 6.64 -9.95 16.95
N VAL A 39 5.32 -9.78 17.04
CA VAL A 39 4.36 -10.87 16.82
C VAL A 39 4.50 -11.47 15.43
N ILE A 40 4.63 -10.65 14.39
CA ILE A 40 4.80 -11.15 13.01
C ILE A 40 6.12 -11.88 12.85
N LYS A 41 7.21 -11.40 13.49
CA LYS A 41 8.50 -12.10 13.49
C LYS A 41 8.38 -13.47 14.14
N GLU A 42 7.76 -13.56 15.32
CA GLU A 42 7.52 -14.83 16.01
C GLU A 42 6.72 -15.82 15.16
N GLU A 43 5.61 -15.38 14.58
CA GLU A 43 4.77 -16.21 13.70
C GLU A 43 5.53 -16.66 12.44
N ALA A 44 6.38 -15.80 11.92
CA ALA A 44 7.21 -16.10 10.78
C ALA A 44 8.22 -17.21 11.07
N LEU A 45 8.89 -17.14 12.20
CA LEU A 45 9.90 -18.13 12.62
C LEU A 45 9.27 -19.49 12.97
N LYS A 46 8.00 -19.52 13.39
CA LYS A 46 7.24 -20.78 13.54
C LYS A 46 6.98 -21.48 12.19
N ILE A 47 6.93 -20.69 11.09
CA ILE A 47 6.72 -21.24 9.73
C ILE A 47 8.06 -21.69 9.12
N ASN A 48 9.09 -20.85 9.23
CA ASN A 48 10.42 -21.17 8.77
C ASN A 48 11.45 -20.60 9.76
N PRO A 49 12.06 -21.42 10.61
CA PRO A 49 13.02 -20.96 11.62
C PRO A 49 14.31 -20.38 11.02
N ASN A 50 14.59 -20.66 9.74
CA ASN A 50 15.78 -20.15 9.04
C ASN A 50 15.58 -18.75 8.43
N CYS A 51 14.38 -18.17 8.54
CA CYS A 51 14.14 -16.82 8.06
C CYS A 51 14.96 -15.77 8.82
N GLN A 52 15.57 -14.87 8.07
CA GLN A 52 16.27 -13.71 8.59
C GLN A 52 15.30 -12.50 8.57
N ILE A 53 14.93 -12.05 9.74
CA ILE A 53 13.93 -10.98 9.88
C ILE A 53 14.51 -9.85 10.71
N GLU A 54 14.80 -8.74 10.05
CA GLU A 54 15.17 -7.47 10.66
C GLU A 54 13.90 -6.65 10.91
N ILE A 55 13.73 -6.14 12.12
CA ILE A 55 12.54 -5.37 12.52
C ILE A 55 12.89 -3.91 12.75
N PHE A 56 11.96 -3.02 12.38
CA PHE A 56 12.00 -1.57 12.60
C PHE A 56 10.76 -1.16 13.40
N PRO A 57 10.78 -1.32 14.72
CA PRO A 57 9.60 -1.08 15.56
C PRO A 57 9.21 0.39 15.67
N GLU A 58 10.11 1.30 15.31
CA GLU A 58 9.84 2.74 15.20
C GLU A 58 9.14 3.14 13.88
N GLY A 59 8.86 2.17 13.01
CA GLY A 59 8.33 2.43 11.68
C GLY A 59 9.38 3.02 10.73
N ILE A 60 8.92 3.59 9.60
CA ILE A 60 9.78 4.21 8.59
C ILE A 60 9.76 5.73 8.75
N SER A 61 10.94 6.33 8.73
CA SER A 61 11.18 7.77 8.83
C SER A 61 12.29 8.22 7.87
N GLU A 62 12.50 9.53 7.76
CA GLU A 62 13.63 10.06 6.97
C GLU A 62 15.00 9.62 7.52
N SER A 63 15.10 9.36 8.82
CA SER A 63 16.35 8.98 9.47
C SER A 63 16.74 7.51 9.26
N ASN A 64 15.77 6.61 9.02
CA ASN A 64 16.05 5.17 8.93
C ASN A 64 15.78 4.54 7.56
N ILE A 65 15.12 5.27 6.66
CA ILE A 65 14.70 4.73 5.35
C ILE A 65 15.86 4.16 4.52
N ASP A 66 17.01 4.81 4.55
CA ASP A 66 18.17 4.37 3.76
C ASP A 66 18.76 3.06 4.33
N THR A 67 18.75 2.89 5.65
CA THR A 67 19.11 1.61 6.33
C THR A 67 18.08 0.53 6.03
N PHE A 68 16.78 0.88 6.08
CA PHE A 68 15.70 -0.06 5.75
C PHE A 68 15.81 -0.57 4.31
N LEU A 69 16.16 0.28 3.35
CA LEU A 69 16.26 -0.08 1.93
C LEU A 69 17.58 -0.75 1.54
N LYS A 70 18.59 -0.75 2.42
CA LYS A 70 19.87 -1.40 2.13
C LYS A 70 19.66 -2.91 1.89
N ASP A 71 20.22 -3.44 0.81
CA ASP A 71 20.16 -4.86 0.42
C ASP A 71 18.73 -5.40 0.22
N VAL A 72 17.80 -4.53 -0.18
CA VAL A 72 16.39 -4.87 -0.49
C VAL A 72 16.22 -5.03 -2.00
N ASP A 73 15.65 -6.15 -2.43
CA ASP A 73 15.36 -6.44 -3.84
C ASP A 73 13.96 -6.00 -4.27
N LEU A 74 13.03 -5.89 -3.31
CA LEU A 74 11.63 -5.51 -3.54
C LEU A 74 11.05 -4.85 -2.29
N SER A 75 10.46 -3.68 -2.45
CA SER A 75 9.71 -3.00 -1.40
C SER A 75 8.20 -3.26 -1.51
N VAL A 76 7.55 -3.44 -0.37
CA VAL A 76 6.08 -3.58 -0.29
C VAL A 76 5.55 -2.48 0.62
N SER A 77 4.67 -1.65 0.10
CA SER A 77 4.02 -0.58 0.87
C SER A 77 2.65 -1.03 1.35
N GLY A 78 2.55 -1.38 2.63
CA GLY A 78 1.30 -1.52 3.38
C GLY A 78 1.03 -0.31 4.29
N ILE A 79 1.70 0.81 4.05
CA ILE A 79 1.62 2.04 4.85
C ILE A 79 0.18 2.54 4.89
N ASP A 80 -0.27 3.03 6.05
CA ASP A 80 -1.61 3.62 6.20
C ASP A 80 -1.88 4.67 5.10
N ALA A 81 -3.08 4.62 4.54
CA ALA A 81 -3.48 5.52 3.46
C ALA A 81 -3.40 7.00 3.85
N PHE A 82 -3.58 7.30 5.14
CA PHE A 82 -3.49 8.65 5.69
C PHE A 82 -2.05 9.10 5.98
N ALA A 83 -1.09 8.18 6.04
CA ALA A 83 0.34 8.51 6.16
C ALA A 83 0.98 8.80 4.78
N VAL A 84 0.31 9.66 3.98
CA VAL A 84 0.64 9.88 2.56
C VAL A 84 2.05 10.49 2.34
N TYR A 85 2.58 11.25 3.30
CA TYR A 85 3.95 11.77 3.21
C TYR A 85 5.00 10.68 3.35
N ILE A 86 4.80 9.77 4.31
CA ILE A 86 5.70 8.62 4.51
C ILE A 86 5.64 7.70 3.30
N ARG A 87 4.43 7.45 2.76
CA ARG A 87 4.25 6.67 1.53
C ARG A 87 4.97 7.29 0.34
N GLN A 88 4.84 8.61 0.14
CA GLN A 88 5.53 9.35 -0.92
C GLN A 88 7.05 9.19 -0.80
N MET A 89 7.58 9.43 0.40
CA MET A 89 9.00 9.27 0.70
C MET A 89 9.46 7.84 0.43
N PHE A 90 8.75 6.85 0.95
CA PHE A 90 9.06 5.43 0.80
C PHE A 90 9.14 5.01 -0.68
N VAL A 91 8.11 5.33 -1.47
CA VAL A 91 8.10 4.99 -2.90
C VAL A 91 9.22 5.69 -3.66
N ASN A 92 9.41 6.99 -3.44
CA ASN A 92 10.43 7.75 -4.15
C ASN A 92 11.85 7.32 -3.78
N LYS A 93 12.14 7.05 -2.51
CA LYS A 93 13.44 6.56 -2.04
C LYS A 93 13.74 5.16 -2.56
N SER A 94 12.76 4.24 -2.52
CA SER A 94 12.91 2.90 -3.09
C SER A 94 13.28 2.95 -4.58
N LEU A 95 12.56 3.77 -5.37
CA LEU A 95 12.86 3.92 -6.79
C LEU A 95 14.23 4.57 -7.06
N ALA A 96 14.63 5.54 -6.24
CA ALA A 96 15.96 6.15 -6.31
C ALA A 96 17.09 5.14 -6.01
N ALA A 97 16.82 4.17 -5.13
CA ALA A 97 17.69 3.04 -4.84
C ALA A 97 17.58 1.89 -5.87
N ASN A 98 16.89 2.11 -6.99
CA ASN A 98 16.64 1.10 -8.03
C ASN A 98 15.82 -0.13 -7.54
N ILE A 99 14.98 0.04 -6.53
CA ILE A 99 14.16 -0.99 -5.93
C ILE A 99 12.71 -0.84 -6.41
N PRO A 100 12.07 -1.87 -7.03
CA PRO A 100 10.66 -1.85 -7.37
C PRO A 100 9.78 -1.80 -6.12
N VAL A 101 8.58 -1.22 -6.25
CA VAL A 101 7.63 -1.07 -5.13
C VAL A 101 6.27 -1.64 -5.51
N LEU A 102 5.74 -2.54 -4.68
CA LEU A 102 4.35 -2.94 -4.68
C LEU A 102 3.59 -2.08 -3.67
N ASP A 103 2.81 -1.14 -4.15
CA ASP A 103 1.96 -0.27 -3.32
C ASP A 103 0.53 -0.78 -3.37
N VAL A 104 0.05 -1.39 -2.28
CA VAL A 104 -1.21 -2.12 -2.23
C VAL A 104 -2.07 -1.64 -1.08
N GLY A 105 -3.38 -1.53 -1.31
CA GLY A 105 -4.35 -1.11 -0.31
C GLY A 105 -5.63 -1.93 -0.33
N PRO A 106 -6.07 -2.48 0.83
CA PRO A 106 -7.40 -3.04 0.99
C PRO A 106 -8.43 -1.91 0.97
N ILE A 107 -9.47 -2.03 0.14
CA ILE A 107 -10.50 -1.00 -0.01
C ILE A 107 -11.86 -1.68 -0.07
N GLY A 108 -12.67 -1.47 0.96
CA GLY A 108 -14.00 -2.09 1.06
C GLY A 108 -13.90 -3.62 1.03
N LEU A 109 -14.51 -4.26 0.04
CA LEU A 109 -14.49 -5.70 -0.18
C LEU A 109 -13.58 -6.09 -1.37
N GLY A 110 -12.62 -5.26 -1.67
CA GLY A 110 -11.68 -5.44 -2.76
C GLY A 110 -10.30 -4.88 -2.44
N THR A 111 -9.51 -4.68 -3.48
CA THR A 111 -8.15 -4.13 -3.38
C THR A 111 -7.83 -3.22 -4.56
N ALA A 112 -6.97 -2.25 -4.33
CA ALA A 112 -6.32 -1.49 -5.38
C ALA A 112 -4.81 -1.52 -5.18
N PHE A 113 -4.07 -1.57 -6.28
CA PHE A 113 -2.61 -1.59 -6.20
C PHE A 113 -1.95 -0.95 -7.40
N LEU A 114 -0.75 -0.47 -7.14
CA LEU A 114 0.16 0.12 -8.11
C LEU A 114 1.51 -0.61 -8.02
N ILE A 115 2.17 -0.73 -9.14
CA ILE A 115 3.49 -1.33 -9.23
C ILE A 115 4.42 -0.26 -9.78
N PHE A 116 5.30 0.24 -8.96
CA PHE A 116 6.30 1.19 -9.39
C PHE A 116 7.59 0.44 -9.74
N MET A 117 8.09 0.68 -10.95
CA MET A 117 9.35 0.08 -11.42
C MET A 117 10.40 1.17 -11.59
N PRO A 118 11.67 0.88 -11.28
CA PRO A 118 12.78 1.78 -11.58
C PRO A 118 12.78 2.20 -13.05
N GLY A 119 13.11 3.47 -13.30
CA GLY A 119 13.06 4.07 -14.64
C GLY A 119 11.65 4.52 -15.09
N GLY A 120 10.59 4.11 -14.37
CA GLY A 120 9.21 4.53 -14.60
C GLY A 120 8.83 5.82 -13.87
N PRO A 121 7.55 6.24 -13.96
CA PRO A 121 7.04 7.36 -13.18
C PRO A 121 7.10 7.03 -11.67
N ASN A 122 7.66 7.96 -10.87
CA ASN A 122 7.63 7.89 -9.42
C ASN A 122 6.28 8.35 -8.85
N PHE A 123 6.15 8.36 -7.52
CA PHE A 123 4.94 8.79 -6.82
C PHE A 123 4.52 10.21 -7.23
N ASP A 124 5.44 11.15 -7.22
CA ASP A 124 5.19 12.56 -7.51
C ASP A 124 4.64 12.76 -8.92
N LYS A 125 5.26 12.10 -9.89
CA LYS A 125 4.86 12.18 -11.30
C LYS A 125 3.49 11.56 -11.55
N PHE A 126 3.22 10.39 -10.93
CA PHE A 126 1.97 9.69 -11.14
C PHE A 126 0.79 10.38 -10.46
N PHE A 127 0.94 10.78 -9.19
CA PHE A 127 -0.11 11.45 -8.44
C PHE A 127 -0.19 12.97 -8.69
N ALA A 128 0.73 13.54 -9.48
CA ALA A 128 0.82 14.98 -9.77
C ALA A 128 0.95 15.82 -8.49
N VAL A 129 1.84 15.41 -7.58
CA VAL A 129 2.13 16.07 -6.31
C VAL A 129 3.60 16.40 -6.19
N THR A 130 3.96 17.23 -5.21
CA THR A 130 5.34 17.56 -4.84
C THR A 130 5.54 17.36 -3.33
N LYS A 131 6.78 17.56 -2.85
CA LYS A 131 7.03 17.57 -1.40
C LYS A 131 6.21 18.65 -0.67
N THR A 132 6.03 19.80 -1.29
CA THR A 132 5.33 20.97 -0.73
C THR A 132 3.83 20.95 -0.95
N THR A 133 3.27 19.98 -1.68
CA THR A 133 1.82 19.86 -1.85
C THR A 133 1.15 19.69 -0.47
N PRO A 134 0.11 20.51 -0.14
CA PRO A 134 -0.60 20.41 1.12
C PRO A 134 -1.16 19.00 1.39
N TYR A 135 -1.22 18.60 2.66
CA TYR A 135 -1.61 17.26 3.08
C TYR A 135 -2.94 16.80 2.46
N GLU A 136 -3.99 17.59 2.61
CA GLU A 136 -5.32 17.23 2.08
C GLU A 136 -5.30 17.03 0.56
N GLU A 137 -4.62 17.93 -0.16
CA GLU A 137 -4.52 17.82 -1.61
C GLU A 137 -3.74 16.56 -2.03
N LYS A 138 -2.66 16.26 -1.33
CA LYS A 138 -1.86 15.05 -1.55
C LYS A 138 -2.69 13.80 -1.27
N LEU A 139 -3.47 13.81 -0.19
CA LEU A 139 -4.34 12.70 0.20
C LEU A 139 -5.43 12.43 -0.86
N PHE A 140 -6.11 13.48 -1.35
CA PHE A 140 -7.09 13.34 -2.43
C PHE A 140 -6.46 12.84 -3.72
N SER A 141 -5.30 13.40 -4.08
CA SER A 141 -4.55 12.96 -5.25
C SER A 141 -4.18 11.48 -5.14
N PHE A 142 -3.74 11.05 -3.97
CA PHE A 142 -3.43 9.64 -3.71
C PHE A 142 -4.69 8.76 -3.87
N PHE A 143 -5.78 9.04 -3.16
CA PHE A 143 -6.98 8.21 -3.23
C PHE A 143 -7.56 8.13 -4.65
N ILE A 144 -7.70 9.26 -5.33
CA ILE A 144 -8.28 9.28 -6.68
C ILE A 144 -7.35 8.59 -7.70
N GLY A 145 -6.04 8.73 -7.54
CA GLY A 145 -5.05 8.06 -8.39
C GLY A 145 -4.95 6.55 -8.14
N LEU A 146 -5.12 6.10 -6.88
CA LEU A 146 -5.12 4.69 -6.53
C LEU A 146 -6.37 3.97 -7.06
N VAL A 147 -7.54 4.63 -6.98
CA VAL A 147 -8.83 4.03 -7.40
C VAL A 147 -9.53 4.82 -8.52
N PRO A 148 -8.91 4.98 -9.72
CA PRO A 148 -9.47 5.82 -10.77
C PRO A 148 -10.87 5.43 -11.24
N LYS A 149 -11.27 4.15 -11.09
CA LYS A 149 -12.60 3.65 -11.44
C LYS A 149 -13.61 3.75 -10.31
N MET A 150 -13.13 4.04 -9.06
CA MET A 150 -14.01 4.20 -7.91
C MET A 150 -15.03 3.06 -7.77
N LEU A 151 -14.63 1.80 -8.00
CA LEU A 151 -15.53 0.65 -8.02
C LEU A 151 -16.34 0.53 -6.73
N GLN A 152 -15.71 0.84 -5.60
CA GLN A 152 -16.26 0.71 -4.26
C GLN A 152 -17.28 1.80 -3.90
N ARG A 153 -17.34 2.91 -4.66
CA ARG A 153 -18.16 4.09 -4.33
C ARG A 153 -19.64 3.76 -4.09
N SER A 154 -20.19 2.78 -4.79
CA SER A 154 -21.61 2.46 -4.72
C SER A 154 -22.05 1.84 -3.38
N TYR A 155 -21.13 1.19 -2.66
CA TYR A 155 -21.42 0.56 -1.38
C TYR A 155 -20.58 1.11 -0.22
N MET A 156 -19.45 1.77 -0.50
CA MET A 156 -18.66 2.50 0.49
C MET A 156 -19.23 3.90 0.69
N LYS A 157 -20.16 4.06 1.62
CA LYS A 157 -20.83 5.34 1.84
C LYS A 157 -20.02 6.34 2.69
N ARG A 158 -18.99 5.90 3.43
CA ARG A 158 -18.23 6.76 4.34
C ARG A 158 -16.76 6.40 4.40
N VAL A 159 -15.90 7.27 3.87
CA VAL A 159 -14.53 7.42 4.30
C VAL A 159 -14.53 8.59 5.28
N ASN A 160 -14.24 8.35 6.55
CA ASN A 160 -14.18 9.43 7.52
C ASN A 160 -12.75 9.99 7.54
N LEU A 161 -12.56 11.10 6.81
CA LEU A 161 -11.25 11.75 6.73
C LEU A 161 -10.82 12.40 8.05
N LYS A 162 -11.80 12.88 8.86
CA LYS A 162 -11.50 13.48 10.18
C LYS A 162 -10.97 12.42 11.14
N GLU A 163 -11.58 11.25 11.16
CA GLU A 163 -11.16 10.12 12.00
C GLU A 163 -10.04 9.27 11.38
N LYS A 164 -9.60 9.61 10.15
CA LYS A 164 -8.59 8.85 9.39
C LYS A 164 -8.97 7.36 9.28
N ARG A 165 -10.24 7.07 9.00
CA ARG A 165 -10.79 5.71 8.89
C ARG A 165 -11.33 5.43 7.51
N GLY A 166 -10.92 4.29 6.97
CA GLY A 166 -11.47 3.72 5.73
C GLY A 166 -11.95 2.29 5.98
N PRO A 167 -13.07 1.88 5.36
CA PRO A 167 -13.58 0.52 5.50
C PRO A 167 -12.64 -0.47 4.80
N SER A 168 -12.22 -1.48 5.55
CA SER A 168 -11.49 -2.64 5.06
C SER A 168 -11.94 -3.88 5.81
N SER A 169 -11.80 -5.03 5.17
CA SER A 169 -12.21 -6.32 5.72
C SER A 169 -11.07 -7.32 5.69
N ILE A 170 -11.17 -8.40 6.46
CA ILE A 170 -10.20 -9.50 6.39
C ILE A 170 -10.09 -10.07 4.97
N GLY A 171 -11.20 -10.18 4.24
CA GLY A 171 -11.20 -10.61 2.85
C GLY A 171 -10.37 -9.69 1.95
N SER A 172 -10.53 -8.36 2.07
CA SER A 172 -9.75 -7.40 1.29
C SER A 172 -8.25 -7.41 1.64
N VAL A 173 -7.91 -7.61 2.92
CA VAL A 173 -6.51 -7.73 3.36
C VAL A 173 -5.87 -9.00 2.82
N ASN A 174 -6.57 -10.14 2.87
CA ASN A 174 -6.08 -11.41 2.30
C ASN A 174 -5.90 -11.33 0.78
N LEU A 175 -6.80 -10.63 0.06
CA LEU A 175 -6.64 -10.36 -1.37
C LEU A 175 -5.36 -9.54 -1.64
N CYS A 176 -5.10 -8.51 -0.84
CA CYS A 176 -3.86 -7.75 -0.92
C CYS A 176 -2.63 -8.64 -0.73
N ALA A 177 -2.63 -9.47 0.31
CA ALA A 177 -1.52 -10.38 0.62
C ALA A 177 -1.27 -11.36 -0.52
N GLY A 178 -2.32 -11.95 -1.10
CA GLY A 178 -2.23 -12.85 -2.25
C GLY A 178 -1.64 -12.17 -3.48
N ILE A 179 -2.11 -10.97 -3.80
CA ILE A 179 -1.61 -10.16 -4.93
C ILE A 179 -0.13 -9.82 -4.74
N VAL A 180 0.24 -9.31 -3.55
CA VAL A 180 1.64 -9.00 -3.21
C VAL A 180 2.54 -10.20 -3.42
N THR A 181 2.13 -11.35 -2.92
CA THR A 181 2.92 -12.59 -2.98
C THR A 181 3.17 -13.03 -4.42
N ILE A 182 2.13 -12.99 -5.27
CA ILE A 182 2.25 -13.39 -6.69
C ILE A 182 3.10 -12.38 -7.47
N TYR A 183 2.88 -11.07 -7.28
CA TYR A 183 3.67 -10.06 -7.97
C TYR A 183 5.12 -10.00 -7.50
N ALA A 184 5.39 -10.29 -6.23
CA ALA A 184 6.75 -10.44 -5.73
C ALA A 184 7.50 -11.53 -6.49
N LEU A 185 6.89 -12.73 -6.66
CA LEU A 185 7.47 -13.79 -7.49
C LEU A 185 7.70 -13.36 -8.94
N LYS A 186 6.71 -12.69 -9.56
CA LYS A 186 6.84 -12.22 -10.95
C LYS A 186 7.99 -11.25 -11.14
N ILE A 187 8.16 -10.31 -10.21
CA ILE A 187 9.19 -9.27 -10.28
C ILE A 187 10.57 -9.87 -10.01
N LEU A 188 10.73 -10.60 -8.90
CA LEU A 188 12.02 -11.11 -8.47
C LEU A 188 12.54 -12.24 -9.39
N LEU A 189 11.65 -13.09 -9.87
CA LEU A 189 12.01 -14.16 -10.82
C LEU A 189 12.02 -13.68 -12.28
N LYS A 190 11.66 -12.41 -12.55
CA LYS A 190 11.53 -11.85 -13.91
C LYS A 190 10.64 -12.69 -14.83
N LYS A 191 9.55 -13.27 -14.27
CA LYS A 191 8.62 -14.15 -15.01
C LYS A 191 7.28 -13.49 -15.24
N GLY A 192 6.75 -13.65 -16.44
CA GLY A 192 5.47 -13.07 -16.85
C GLY A 192 5.52 -11.56 -17.05
N SER A 193 4.40 -10.98 -17.49
CA SER A 193 4.29 -9.54 -17.70
C SER A 193 3.89 -8.81 -16.40
N VAL A 194 4.50 -7.65 -16.17
CA VAL A 194 4.15 -6.73 -15.08
C VAL A 194 3.69 -5.41 -15.68
N ARG A 195 2.43 -5.06 -15.47
CA ARG A 195 1.88 -3.76 -15.90
C ARG A 195 2.10 -2.73 -14.80
N ALA A 196 3.28 -2.12 -14.82
CA ALA A 196 3.68 -1.09 -13.87
C ALA A 196 2.99 0.26 -14.16
N VAL A 197 3.07 1.19 -13.21
CA VAL A 197 2.67 2.60 -13.39
C VAL A 197 3.18 3.11 -14.74
N PRO A 198 2.33 3.73 -15.58
CA PRO A 198 1.05 4.34 -15.26
C PRO A 198 -0.19 3.41 -15.38
N TYR A 199 -0.02 2.11 -15.33
CA TYR A 199 -1.16 1.21 -15.15
C TYR A 199 -1.58 1.20 -13.68
N TYR A 200 -2.90 1.15 -13.45
CA TYR A 200 -3.51 0.93 -12.14
C TYR A 200 -4.31 -0.37 -12.18
N HIS A 201 -4.45 -0.97 -11.01
CA HIS A 201 -5.16 -2.22 -10.83
C HIS A 201 -6.20 -2.06 -9.73
N GLN A 202 -7.43 -2.47 -10.01
CA GLN A 202 -8.51 -2.53 -9.03
C GLN A 202 -9.22 -3.87 -9.14
N PHE A 203 -9.38 -4.53 -8.02
CA PHE A 203 -10.16 -5.76 -7.92
C PHE A 203 -11.25 -5.57 -6.86
N ASP A 204 -12.48 -5.87 -7.22
CA ASP A 204 -13.63 -5.72 -6.34
C ASP A 204 -14.55 -6.94 -6.48
N VAL A 205 -14.64 -7.73 -5.41
CA VAL A 205 -15.41 -8.97 -5.40
C VAL A 205 -16.91 -8.69 -5.43
N MET A 206 -17.39 -7.65 -4.72
CA MET A 206 -18.81 -7.27 -4.75
C MET A 206 -19.31 -6.84 -6.12
N LYS A 207 -18.39 -6.39 -6.97
CA LYS A 207 -18.69 -5.95 -8.35
C LYS A 207 -18.30 -6.99 -9.38
N GLU A 208 -17.70 -8.11 -8.96
CA GLU A 208 -17.15 -9.13 -9.86
C GLU A 208 -16.25 -8.52 -10.95
N LYS A 209 -15.43 -7.53 -10.57
CA LYS A 209 -14.60 -6.77 -11.51
C LYS A 209 -13.14 -6.77 -11.15
N TYR A 210 -12.33 -7.13 -12.15
CA TYR A 210 -10.91 -6.87 -12.16
C TYR A 210 -10.58 -5.90 -13.29
N VAL A 211 -9.98 -4.76 -12.95
CA VAL A 211 -9.64 -3.69 -13.89
C VAL A 211 -8.15 -3.45 -13.87
N THR A 212 -7.49 -3.63 -15.01
CA THR A 212 -6.13 -3.17 -15.26
C THR A 212 -6.17 -2.24 -16.46
N LYS A 213 -5.91 -0.95 -16.24
CA LYS A 213 -5.92 0.06 -17.31
C LYS A 213 -4.78 1.05 -17.15
N LYS A 214 -4.32 1.61 -18.28
CA LYS A 214 -3.35 2.68 -18.31
C LYS A 214 -4.02 4.00 -17.98
N LEU A 215 -3.49 4.70 -16.99
CA LEU A 215 -3.87 6.07 -16.66
C LEU A 215 -2.88 7.03 -17.33
N TRP A 216 -3.18 7.40 -18.56
CA TRP A 216 -2.34 8.34 -19.31
C TRP A 216 -2.14 9.63 -18.54
N PHE A 217 -0.89 10.04 -18.37
CA PHE A 217 -0.47 11.24 -17.62
C PHE A 217 -0.76 11.21 -16.10
N GLY A 218 -1.14 10.04 -15.52
CA GLY A 218 -1.49 9.94 -14.12
C GLY A 218 -2.61 10.92 -13.73
N ASN A 219 -2.49 11.58 -12.58
CA ASN A 219 -3.47 12.57 -12.13
C ASN A 219 -3.44 13.91 -12.90
N LYS A 220 -2.48 14.11 -13.81
CA LYS A 220 -2.53 15.22 -14.77
C LYS A 220 -3.60 15.03 -15.84
N ASN A 221 -4.16 13.83 -15.98
CA ASN A 221 -5.29 13.55 -16.85
C ASN A 221 -6.48 14.46 -16.53
N PRO A 222 -7.16 15.09 -17.52
CA PRO A 222 -8.25 16.02 -17.29
C PRO A 222 -9.40 15.44 -16.45
N LEU A 223 -9.79 14.18 -16.70
CA LEU A 223 -10.84 13.50 -15.92
C LEU A 223 -10.43 13.29 -14.46
N GLN A 224 -9.15 13.01 -14.20
CA GLN A 224 -8.65 12.87 -12.83
C GLN A 224 -8.66 14.21 -12.10
N LYS A 225 -8.23 15.28 -12.75
CA LYS A 225 -8.30 16.64 -12.19
C LYS A 225 -9.73 17.02 -11.80
N LEU A 226 -10.69 16.69 -12.66
CA LEU A 226 -12.11 16.93 -12.37
C LEU A 226 -12.57 16.13 -11.15
N LYS A 227 -12.24 14.84 -11.07
CA LYS A 227 -12.57 13.99 -9.91
C LYS A 227 -11.95 14.50 -8.61
N ILE A 228 -10.69 14.92 -8.63
CA ILE A 228 -10.01 15.48 -7.46
C ILE A 228 -10.73 16.78 -7.02
N LYS A 229 -11.09 17.64 -7.97
CA LYS A 229 -11.85 18.87 -7.66
C LYS A 229 -13.20 18.56 -7.01
N PHE A 230 -13.96 17.60 -7.56
CA PHE A 230 -15.24 17.18 -6.99
C PHE A 230 -15.06 16.53 -5.60
N ALA A 231 -14.06 15.69 -5.42
CA ALA A 231 -13.81 15.07 -4.12
C ALA A 231 -13.51 16.12 -3.03
N LYS A 232 -12.76 17.17 -3.38
CA LYS A 232 -12.47 18.28 -2.47
C LYS A 232 -13.74 19.07 -2.08
N LEU A 233 -14.71 19.20 -2.99
CA LEU A 233 -15.98 19.91 -2.71
C LEU A 233 -16.89 19.11 -1.78
N LEU A 234 -16.99 17.78 -1.98
CA LEU A 234 -17.87 16.90 -1.21
C LEU A 234 -17.45 16.70 0.26
N ILE A 235 -16.29 17.15 0.67
CA ILE A 235 -15.75 16.94 2.03
C ILE A 235 -15.59 18.27 2.78
N ARG A 236 -15.84 19.39 2.11
CA ARG A 236 -15.89 20.72 2.76
C ARG A 236 -17.20 20.99 3.51
N ASP A 237 -18.22 20.15 3.28
CA ASP A 237 -19.50 20.14 3.99
C ASP A 237 -19.53 19.01 5.04
#